data_e01bfd1543f68c641974d3e8dbb46f38
#
_entry.id   e01bfd1543f68c641974d3e8dbb46f38
#
_cell.length_a   1.000
_cell.length_b   1.000
_cell.length_c   1.000
_cell.angle_alpha   90.00
_cell.angle_beta   90.00
_cell.angle_gamma   90.00
#
_symmetry.space_group_name_H-M   'P 1'
#
loop_
_entity.id
_entity.type
_entity.pdbx_description
1 polymer ?
#
loop_
_entity_poly.entity_id
_entity_poly.type
_entity_poly.pdbx_seq_one_letter_code
_entity_poly.pdbx_strand_id
1 'polypeptide(L)'
;MLLPGPPHPLLLLLLLYPGMWGTPFSLWIEPQEPAVRAWSSLLFNCSSDCPNPEGLGLETALKKHLNASGTHWRAYVVTAGADRGRALCFANCNGTQMEAEVNITAYEPPKHVELVPPEHWPSVGANYTVGCQVEGAVPLASLTVVLLQGTRELGHQSFQGKAPGSQVVTANFTSPAHREDHGANLSCRADLDLRKLDLEIFQGHSKPIQLHVFEFLSLPKLNLSEVNATRLLEAGSPKSVSCEAEVFPVGEAQIHLSLGRQEQNITVTRHGDRLAAEATVWAEEGPERELDLNCTVAVGGESRTAHKTLTVYNFLPPELILSEQNPMEKTPVNVSCRARSGASVKLEGQPEQPPGEPAYLELIAREEDDGRVLSCEATLSLRYVRLVKRQNVQLHVLYGPRMNASDCPGNWTWPEGTEQVLRCRARGNPPPTVQCVHAGIKDTFLPETPLRVTRAHAGTYRCTASSHLGTEARDVVVTVDFHDVNVFAIVIGVFVITAVAAGLASAGYGYYRKQRIRRYQVQNSQGSALSELPKGDTMIPQPPCPSSS
;
A
#
# COMPACT_ATOMS: atom_id res chain seq x y z
N MET A 1 -29.70 68.15 -69.60
CA MET A 1 -30.29 68.89 -70.68
C MET A 1 -31.46 69.65 -70.12
N LEU A 2 -31.38 70.94 -70.23
CA LEU A 2 -32.46 71.96 -70.18
C LEU A 2 -33.11 72.29 -68.82
N LEU A 3 -32.58 73.35 -68.23
CA LEU A 3 -33.30 74.52 -67.69
C LEU A 3 -34.25 75.12 -68.71
N PRO A 4 -35.13 76.12 -68.41
CA PRO A 4 -35.34 77.02 -67.27
C PRO A 4 -36.79 77.49 -67.07
N GLY A 5 -36.99 78.34 -66.08
CA GLY A 5 -37.74 79.52 -66.16
C GLY A 5 -38.69 79.89 -65.03
N PRO A 6 -38.55 81.09 -64.51
CA PRO A 6 -39.42 81.66 -63.48
C PRO A 6 -40.52 82.53 -64.15
N PRO A 7 -41.21 83.37 -63.50
CA PRO A 7 -41.58 83.76 -62.15
C PRO A 7 -43.06 84.13 -61.97
N HIS A 8 -43.55 84.43 -60.81
CA HIS A 8 -44.24 85.66 -60.51
C HIS A 8 -44.79 85.74 -59.07
N PRO A 9 -44.76 86.84 -58.46
CA PRO A 9 -45.13 87.07 -57.08
C PRO A 9 -46.61 87.30 -56.87
N LEU A 10 -47.20 86.71 -55.91
CA LEU A 10 -48.51 87.08 -55.38
C LEU A 10 -48.37 87.49 -53.91
N LEU A 11 -48.42 88.78 -53.74
CA LEU A 11 -48.63 89.50 -52.49
C LEU A 11 -49.95 89.08 -51.89
N LEU A 12 -49.94 88.49 -50.71
CA LEU A 12 -51.18 88.34 -49.94
C LEU A 12 -50.94 88.86 -48.53
N LEU A 13 -51.64 89.90 -48.21
CA LEU A 13 -51.75 90.56 -46.91
C LEU A 13 -52.10 89.55 -45.84
N LEU A 14 -51.23 89.33 -44.93
CA LEU A 14 -51.48 88.67 -43.67
C LEU A 14 -51.94 89.73 -42.68
N LEU A 15 -53.19 89.68 -42.36
CA LEU A 15 -53.79 90.32 -41.20
C LEU A 15 -53.10 89.90 -39.95
N LEU A 16 -52.45 90.83 -39.28
CA LEU A 16 -51.92 90.73 -37.95
C LEU A 16 -53.07 90.55 -36.99
N TYR A 17 -53.35 89.32 -36.57
CA TYR A 17 -54.01 89.07 -35.30
C TYR A 17 -52.91 89.15 -34.19
N PRO A 18 -53.04 89.99 -33.21
CA PRO A 18 -52.22 89.90 -32.04
C PRO A 18 -52.69 88.67 -31.26
N GLY A 19 -52.05 87.55 -31.56
CA GLY A 19 -52.15 86.41 -30.67
C GLY A 19 -51.61 86.81 -29.29
N MET A 20 -52.46 86.76 -28.31
CA MET A 20 -52.11 86.88 -26.94
C MET A 20 -51.11 85.74 -26.63
N TRP A 21 -49.83 86.06 -26.71
CA TRP A 21 -48.80 85.21 -26.15
C TRP A 21 -48.85 85.38 -24.66
N GLY A 22 -49.67 84.53 -23.98
CA GLY A 22 -49.56 84.34 -22.59
C GLY A 22 -48.14 83.83 -22.35
N THR A 23 -47.40 84.50 -21.50
CA THR A 23 -46.05 83.99 -21.06
C THR A 23 -46.24 82.57 -20.55
N PRO A 24 -45.55 81.60 -21.15
CA PRO A 24 -45.65 80.22 -20.63
C PRO A 24 -45.24 80.22 -19.19
N PHE A 25 -46.12 79.76 -18.31
CA PHE A 25 -45.78 79.53 -16.92
C PHE A 25 -44.98 78.19 -16.78
N SER A 26 -44.18 78.05 -15.73
CA SER A 26 -43.43 76.85 -15.45
C SER A 26 -44.13 76.06 -14.33
N LEU A 27 -44.09 74.76 -14.50
CA LEU A 27 -44.59 73.84 -13.51
C LEU A 27 -43.44 72.82 -13.21
N TRP A 28 -43.16 72.58 -11.97
CA TRP A 28 -42.20 71.59 -11.61
C TRP A 28 -42.68 70.73 -10.45
N ILE A 29 -42.17 69.49 -10.42
CA ILE A 29 -42.40 68.46 -9.41
C ILE A 29 -41.06 68.12 -8.74
N GLU A 30 -41.05 68.08 -7.42
CA GLU A 30 -39.90 67.67 -6.66
C GLU A 30 -40.28 66.52 -5.73
N PRO A 31 -39.40 65.50 -5.63
CA PRO A 31 -38.11 65.31 -6.33
C PRO A 31 -38.30 64.90 -7.81
N GLN A 32 -37.27 65.16 -8.67
CA GLN A 32 -37.28 64.87 -10.08
C GLN A 32 -37.08 63.39 -10.39
N GLU A 33 -36.24 62.72 -9.60
CA GLU A 33 -35.92 61.27 -9.71
C GLU A 33 -36.24 60.58 -8.38
N PRO A 34 -37.53 60.42 -8.05
CA PRO A 34 -37.90 59.87 -6.74
C PRO A 34 -37.60 58.37 -6.64
N ALA A 35 -36.69 58.03 -5.74
CA ALA A 35 -36.44 56.66 -5.28
C ALA A 35 -36.93 56.49 -3.86
N VAL A 36 -37.74 55.47 -3.62
CA VAL A 36 -38.34 55.24 -2.31
C VAL A 36 -38.38 53.76 -1.99
N ARG A 37 -38.14 53.43 -0.75
CA ARG A 37 -38.26 52.04 -0.30
C ARG A 37 -39.70 51.58 -0.43
N ALA A 38 -39.92 50.37 -0.96
CA ALA A 38 -41.24 49.79 -1.11
C ALA A 38 -42.05 49.92 0.21
N TRP A 39 -43.34 50.29 0.08
CA TRP A 39 -44.28 50.54 1.18
C TRP A 39 -43.94 51.74 2.10
N SER A 40 -42.96 52.54 1.72
CA SER A 40 -42.63 53.78 2.41
C SER A 40 -43.26 54.98 1.68
N SER A 41 -43.33 56.09 2.36
CA SER A 41 -43.95 57.32 1.83
C SER A 41 -42.90 58.37 1.51
N LEU A 42 -43.13 59.11 0.42
CA LEU A 42 -42.29 60.22 -0.02
C LEU A 42 -43.13 61.46 -0.21
N LEU A 43 -42.54 62.61 0.13
CA LEU A 43 -43.19 63.92 -0.05
C LEU A 43 -42.90 64.41 -1.46
N PHE A 44 -43.99 64.74 -2.20
CA PHE A 44 -43.91 65.39 -3.49
C PHE A 44 -44.42 66.82 -3.35
N ASN A 45 -43.70 67.74 -3.93
CA ASN A 45 -44.06 69.13 -4.01
C ASN A 45 -44.31 69.52 -5.46
N CYS A 46 -45.58 69.87 -5.79
CA CYS A 46 -45.94 70.45 -7.05
C CYS A 46 -45.94 71.99 -6.92
N SER A 47 -45.07 72.66 -7.66
CA SER A 47 -44.89 74.12 -7.58
C SER A 47 -45.04 74.75 -9.00
N SER A 48 -45.64 75.95 -9.04
CA SER A 48 -45.85 76.71 -10.29
C SER A 48 -45.60 78.20 -10.05
N ASP A 49 -45.05 78.86 -11.06
CA ASP A 49 -44.88 80.32 -11.08
C ASP A 49 -46.09 81.05 -11.69
N CYS A 50 -47.22 80.34 -11.93
CA CYS A 50 -48.47 80.94 -12.35
C CYS A 50 -48.98 81.94 -11.30
N PRO A 51 -49.24 83.19 -11.67
CA PRO A 51 -49.66 84.22 -10.73
C PRO A 51 -50.97 83.91 -9.97
N ASN A 52 -51.95 83.30 -10.67
CA ASN A 52 -53.22 82.86 -10.14
C ASN A 52 -53.61 81.49 -10.65
N PRO A 53 -53.18 80.43 -10.08
CA PRO A 53 -53.46 79.06 -10.52
C PRO A 53 -54.93 78.73 -10.22
N GLU A 54 -55.70 78.38 -11.27
CA GLU A 54 -57.10 77.97 -11.20
C GLU A 54 -57.25 76.55 -10.63
N GLY A 55 -56.24 75.74 -10.80
CA GLY A 55 -56.10 74.42 -10.23
C GLY A 55 -54.64 73.98 -10.21
N LEU A 56 -54.17 73.45 -9.07
CA LEU A 56 -52.82 72.82 -8.89
C LEU A 56 -53.05 71.54 -8.16
N GLY A 57 -52.48 70.46 -8.66
CA GLY A 57 -52.65 69.17 -7.99
C GLY A 57 -51.62 68.08 -8.43
N LEU A 58 -51.69 66.95 -7.79
CA LEU A 58 -50.91 65.76 -8.11
C LEU A 58 -51.88 64.62 -8.50
N GLU A 59 -51.64 63.98 -9.61
CA GLU A 59 -52.31 62.75 -10.01
C GLU A 59 -51.38 61.56 -9.94
N THR A 60 -51.87 60.51 -9.39
CA THR A 60 -51.11 59.23 -9.27
C THR A 60 -52.10 58.11 -8.95
N ALA A 61 -51.79 56.91 -9.41
CA ALA A 61 -52.52 55.69 -9.06
C ALA A 61 -52.13 55.18 -7.63
N LEU A 62 -51.09 55.74 -7.02
CA LEU A 62 -50.64 55.40 -5.68
C LEU A 62 -51.49 56.09 -4.60
N LYS A 63 -51.48 55.57 -3.37
CA LYS A 63 -52.14 56.20 -2.26
C LYS A 63 -51.49 57.54 -2.00
N LYS A 64 -52.28 58.64 -2.01
CA LYS A 64 -51.79 59.96 -1.72
C LYS A 64 -52.70 60.68 -0.70
N HIS A 65 -52.13 61.59 0.06
CA HIS A 65 -52.87 62.56 0.85
C HIS A 65 -52.16 63.91 0.82
N LEU A 66 -52.97 64.97 0.85
CA LEU A 66 -52.44 66.32 0.90
C LEU A 66 -51.80 66.56 2.28
N ASN A 67 -50.56 67.01 2.28
CA ASN A 67 -49.82 67.31 3.51
C ASN A 67 -49.84 68.79 3.85
N ALA A 68 -49.61 69.64 2.84
CA ALA A 68 -49.61 71.11 3.01
C ALA A 68 -49.90 71.76 1.64
N SER A 69 -50.37 73.01 1.67
CA SER A 69 -50.66 73.75 0.41
C SER A 69 -50.41 75.26 0.65
N GLY A 70 -50.03 75.92 -0.46
CA GLY A 70 -49.94 77.38 -0.60
C GLY A 70 -50.58 77.85 -1.88
N THR A 71 -50.45 79.11 -2.19
CA THR A 71 -51.03 79.69 -3.40
C THR A 71 -50.39 79.14 -4.67
N HIS A 72 -49.09 78.90 -4.66
CA HIS A 72 -48.30 78.46 -5.82
C HIS A 72 -47.69 77.06 -5.69
N TRP A 73 -48.02 76.30 -4.62
CA TRP A 73 -47.48 74.96 -4.37
C TRP A 73 -48.47 74.10 -3.57
N ARG A 74 -48.37 72.79 -3.81
CA ARG A 74 -49.04 71.74 -3.01
C ARG A 74 -48.12 70.59 -2.75
N ALA A 75 -48.00 70.18 -1.50
CA ALA A 75 -47.20 69.06 -1.07
C ALA A 75 -48.08 67.85 -0.75
N TYR A 76 -47.77 66.74 -1.32
CA TYR A 76 -48.49 65.48 -1.17
C TYR A 76 -47.56 64.40 -0.61
N VAL A 77 -48.01 63.63 0.36
CA VAL A 77 -47.38 62.41 0.77
C VAL A 77 -47.94 61.28 -0.08
N VAL A 78 -47.07 60.61 -0.84
CA VAL A 78 -47.39 59.48 -1.69
C VAL A 78 -46.76 58.23 -1.13
N THR A 79 -47.52 57.16 -0.92
CA THR A 79 -47.03 55.87 -0.46
C THR A 79 -46.76 55.00 -1.65
N ALA A 80 -45.49 54.61 -1.84
CA ALA A 80 -45.07 53.70 -2.93
C ALA A 80 -45.60 52.29 -2.68
N GLY A 81 -46.00 51.62 -3.75
CA GLY A 81 -46.25 50.17 -3.71
C GLY A 81 -45.00 49.36 -3.87
N ALA A 82 -45.15 48.11 -4.25
CA ALA A 82 -44.01 47.21 -4.58
C ALA A 82 -43.40 47.50 -5.96
N ASP A 83 -44.14 48.23 -6.79
CA ASP A 83 -43.83 48.45 -8.23
C ASP A 83 -43.51 49.91 -8.51
N ARG A 84 -43.04 50.16 -9.73
CA ARG A 84 -42.85 51.53 -10.23
C ARG A 84 -44.19 52.26 -10.28
N GLY A 85 -44.18 53.50 -9.79
CA GLY A 85 -45.30 54.41 -9.86
C GLY A 85 -45.02 55.58 -10.79
N ARG A 86 -46.07 56.34 -11.06
CA ARG A 86 -45.99 57.59 -11.79
C ARG A 86 -46.73 58.66 -10.97
N ALA A 87 -46.14 59.81 -10.89
CA ALA A 87 -46.77 60.99 -10.32
C ALA A 87 -46.73 62.11 -11.34
N LEU A 88 -47.88 62.76 -11.54
CA LEU A 88 -48.10 63.83 -12.48
C LEU A 88 -48.58 65.06 -11.69
N CYS A 89 -47.79 66.12 -11.64
CA CYS A 89 -48.32 67.47 -11.26
C CYS A 89 -48.99 68.10 -12.41
N PHE A 90 -50.16 68.73 -12.15
CA PHE A 90 -50.86 69.56 -13.16
C PHE A 90 -51.12 70.94 -12.55
N ALA A 91 -51.12 71.94 -13.39
CA ALA A 91 -51.53 73.29 -13.03
C ALA A 91 -52.28 73.91 -14.20
N ASN A 92 -53.40 74.59 -13.89
CA ASN A 92 -54.15 75.40 -14.83
C ASN A 92 -53.91 76.89 -14.59
N CYS A 93 -53.53 77.65 -15.63
CA CYS A 93 -53.21 79.05 -15.57
C CYS A 93 -53.87 79.75 -16.81
N ASN A 94 -54.83 80.66 -16.54
CA ASN A 94 -55.52 81.39 -17.62
C ASN A 94 -56.01 80.46 -18.72
N GLY A 95 -56.63 79.33 -18.35
CA GLY A 95 -57.17 78.37 -19.30
C GLY A 95 -56.14 77.46 -19.99
N THR A 96 -54.85 77.54 -19.65
CA THR A 96 -53.81 76.68 -20.20
C THR A 96 -53.41 75.71 -19.11
N GLN A 97 -53.43 74.40 -19.41
CA GLN A 97 -52.93 73.33 -18.51
C GLN A 97 -51.50 72.95 -18.86
N MET A 98 -50.66 72.86 -17.83
CA MET A 98 -49.34 72.29 -17.93
C MET A 98 -49.24 71.09 -17.01
N GLU A 99 -48.37 70.14 -17.40
CA GLU A 99 -48.14 68.88 -16.69
C GLU A 99 -46.67 68.65 -16.56
N ALA A 100 -46.28 68.18 -15.37
CA ALA A 100 -44.90 67.72 -15.05
C ALA A 100 -44.98 66.30 -14.46
N GLU A 101 -44.32 65.37 -15.11
CA GLU A 101 -44.38 63.95 -14.76
C GLU A 101 -43.08 63.45 -14.26
N VAL A 102 -43.11 62.59 -13.24
CA VAL A 102 -41.95 61.85 -12.74
C VAL A 102 -42.28 60.39 -12.49
N ASN A 103 -41.33 59.53 -12.78
CA ASN A 103 -41.43 58.11 -12.49
C ASN A 103 -40.88 57.80 -11.09
N ILE A 104 -41.73 57.22 -10.27
CA ILE A 104 -41.33 56.78 -8.92
C ILE A 104 -40.72 55.41 -9.00
N THR A 105 -39.48 55.28 -8.61
CA THR A 105 -38.80 54.00 -8.50
C THR A 105 -38.91 53.45 -7.09
N ALA A 106 -39.73 52.43 -6.90
CA ALA A 106 -39.72 51.67 -5.66
C ALA A 106 -38.53 50.73 -5.63
N TYR A 107 -37.82 50.68 -4.48
CA TYR A 107 -36.74 49.75 -4.30
C TYR A 107 -36.91 48.90 -3.03
N GLU A 108 -36.37 47.69 -3.04
CA GLU A 108 -36.27 46.81 -1.87
C GLU A 108 -34.93 46.12 -1.91
N PRO A 109 -34.09 46.26 -0.85
CA PRO A 109 -32.84 45.53 -0.78
C PRO A 109 -33.04 44.02 -0.69
N PRO A 110 -32.09 43.20 -1.12
CA PRO A 110 -32.14 41.74 -0.96
C PRO A 110 -32.43 41.36 0.49
N LYS A 111 -33.50 40.61 0.75
CA LYS A 111 -33.92 40.16 2.07
C LYS A 111 -33.23 38.86 2.49
N HIS A 112 -33.17 37.92 1.53
CA HIS A 112 -32.57 36.62 1.73
C HIS A 112 -31.79 36.21 0.47
N VAL A 113 -30.58 35.69 0.71
CA VAL A 113 -29.70 35.15 -0.32
C VAL A 113 -29.31 33.74 0.10
N GLU A 114 -29.61 32.76 -0.73
CA GLU A 114 -29.34 31.36 -0.49
C GLU A 114 -28.53 30.74 -1.64
N LEU A 115 -27.56 29.94 -1.31
CA LEU A 115 -26.80 29.11 -2.24
C LEU A 115 -27.38 27.71 -2.24
N VAL A 116 -27.83 27.24 -3.42
CA VAL A 116 -28.30 25.88 -3.65
C VAL A 116 -27.13 25.07 -4.24
N PRO A 117 -26.54 24.14 -3.48
CA PRO A 117 -25.45 23.31 -3.97
C PRO A 117 -25.93 22.31 -5.02
N PRO A 118 -25.01 21.67 -5.76
CA PRO A 118 -25.36 20.54 -6.61
C PRO A 118 -25.89 19.38 -5.76
N GLU A 119 -26.85 18.60 -6.28
CA GLU A 119 -27.49 17.47 -5.57
C GLU A 119 -26.49 16.37 -5.20
N HIS A 120 -25.48 16.16 -6.05
CA HIS A 120 -24.43 15.15 -5.87
C HIS A 120 -23.06 15.79 -6.02
N TRP A 121 -22.06 15.17 -5.44
CA TRP A 121 -20.69 15.61 -5.67
C TRP A 121 -20.35 15.47 -7.16
N PRO A 122 -19.91 16.52 -7.83
CA PRO A 122 -19.46 16.40 -9.19
C PRO A 122 -18.15 15.65 -9.29
N SER A 123 -18.02 14.82 -10.33
CA SER A 123 -16.72 14.23 -10.65
C SER A 123 -15.81 15.27 -11.31
N VAL A 124 -14.51 15.19 -11.04
CA VAL A 124 -13.51 16.06 -11.68
C VAL A 124 -13.65 16.02 -13.21
N GLY A 125 -13.65 17.19 -13.84
CA GLY A 125 -13.89 17.38 -15.27
C GLY A 125 -15.36 17.42 -15.69
N ALA A 126 -16.30 17.03 -14.84
CA ALA A 126 -17.71 17.16 -15.11
C ALA A 126 -18.21 18.58 -14.80
N ASN A 127 -19.22 19.01 -15.55
CA ASN A 127 -19.90 20.29 -15.26
C ASN A 127 -20.89 20.10 -14.12
N TYR A 128 -20.89 21.04 -13.19
CA TYR A 128 -21.87 21.15 -12.12
C TYR A 128 -22.56 22.51 -12.17
N THR A 129 -23.75 22.56 -11.61
CA THR A 129 -24.54 23.80 -11.55
C THR A 129 -24.84 24.16 -10.12
N VAL A 130 -24.59 25.41 -9.77
CA VAL A 130 -24.89 26.03 -8.47
C VAL A 130 -25.96 27.08 -8.70
N GLY A 131 -27.00 27.07 -7.88
CA GLY A 131 -28.06 28.07 -7.88
C GLY A 131 -27.80 29.13 -6.78
N CYS A 132 -27.95 30.41 -7.15
CA CYS A 132 -28.06 31.49 -6.18
C CYS A 132 -29.52 32.00 -6.18
N GLN A 133 -30.24 31.82 -5.12
CA GLN A 133 -31.58 32.33 -4.91
C GLN A 133 -31.56 33.62 -4.14
N VAL A 134 -32.25 34.63 -4.66
CA VAL A 134 -32.36 35.97 -4.05
C VAL A 134 -33.82 36.33 -3.91
N GLU A 135 -34.21 36.65 -2.71
CA GLU A 135 -35.56 37.10 -2.38
C GLU A 135 -35.58 38.61 -2.07
N GLY A 136 -36.55 39.30 -2.57
CA GLY A 136 -36.91 40.64 -2.14
C GLY A 136 -36.18 41.77 -2.87
N ALA A 137 -35.31 41.48 -3.85
CA ALA A 137 -34.56 42.53 -4.54
C ALA A 137 -35.42 43.24 -5.63
N VAL A 138 -35.60 44.52 -5.52
CA VAL A 138 -36.36 45.36 -6.50
C VAL A 138 -35.58 46.68 -6.67
N PRO A 139 -35.45 47.21 -7.91
CA PRO A 139 -35.85 46.65 -9.19
C PRO A 139 -34.87 45.60 -9.72
N LEU A 140 -35.35 44.52 -10.33
CA LEU A 140 -34.52 43.42 -10.84
C LEU A 140 -33.49 43.88 -11.88
N ALA A 141 -33.79 44.93 -12.67
CA ALA A 141 -32.88 45.48 -13.67
C ALA A 141 -31.58 46.06 -13.05
N SER A 142 -31.57 46.34 -11.76
CA SER A 142 -30.39 46.82 -10.99
C SER A 142 -29.76 45.73 -10.17
N LEU A 143 -30.26 44.48 -10.19
CA LEU A 143 -29.74 43.35 -9.45
C LEU A 143 -28.67 42.62 -10.24
N THR A 144 -27.52 42.41 -9.63
CA THR A 144 -26.49 41.52 -10.13
C THR A 144 -26.20 40.49 -9.05
N VAL A 145 -26.25 39.20 -9.41
CA VAL A 145 -25.91 38.09 -8.53
C VAL A 145 -24.55 37.55 -8.93
N VAL A 146 -23.69 37.39 -7.96
CA VAL A 146 -22.30 36.98 -8.13
C VAL A 146 -22.07 35.69 -7.37
N LEU A 147 -21.49 34.68 -8.01
CA LEU A 147 -21.02 33.47 -7.37
C LEU A 147 -19.53 33.67 -6.98
N LEU A 148 -19.22 33.42 -5.74
CA LEU A 148 -17.89 33.60 -5.16
C LEU A 148 -17.32 32.26 -4.68
N GLN A 149 -16.01 32.05 -4.90
CA GLN A 149 -15.20 31.02 -4.27
C GLN A 149 -14.22 31.72 -3.31
N GLY A 150 -14.55 31.70 -2.03
CA GLY A 150 -13.85 32.57 -1.06
C GLY A 150 -14.03 34.04 -1.44
N THR A 151 -12.95 34.70 -1.87
CA THR A 151 -12.96 36.09 -2.35
C THR A 151 -12.94 36.22 -3.88
N ARG A 152 -12.73 35.11 -4.59
CA ARG A 152 -12.65 35.09 -6.04
C ARG A 152 -14.04 34.99 -6.66
N GLU A 153 -14.32 35.87 -7.62
CA GLU A 153 -15.54 35.80 -8.43
C GLU A 153 -15.40 34.67 -9.47
N LEU A 154 -16.38 33.75 -9.49
CA LEU A 154 -16.49 32.69 -10.48
C LEU A 154 -17.37 33.10 -11.66
N GLY A 155 -18.37 33.93 -11.41
CA GLY A 155 -19.27 34.43 -12.43
C GLY A 155 -20.30 35.38 -11.84
N HIS A 156 -20.93 36.13 -12.70
CA HIS A 156 -22.06 37.00 -12.36
C HIS A 156 -23.19 36.90 -13.35
N GLN A 157 -24.40 37.18 -12.90
CA GLN A 157 -25.59 37.25 -13.71
C GLN A 157 -26.40 38.48 -13.35
N SER A 158 -26.71 39.32 -14.37
CA SER A 158 -27.58 40.47 -14.25
C SER A 158 -28.96 40.13 -14.82
N PHE A 159 -30.00 40.71 -14.26
CA PHE A 159 -31.38 40.44 -14.65
C PHE A 159 -31.93 41.56 -15.52
N GLN A 160 -32.66 41.19 -16.57
CA GLN A 160 -33.38 42.11 -17.44
C GLN A 160 -34.85 41.78 -17.34
N GLY A 161 -35.66 42.78 -17.05
CA GLY A 161 -37.13 42.62 -17.09
C GLY A 161 -37.86 43.43 -16.03
N LYS A 162 -39.15 43.63 -16.31
CA LYS A 162 -40.11 44.25 -15.40
C LYS A 162 -40.92 43.13 -14.72
N ALA A 163 -40.31 42.38 -13.83
CA ALA A 163 -41.12 41.50 -13.01
C ALA A 163 -41.75 42.30 -11.88
N PRO A 164 -43.07 42.34 -11.77
CA PRO A 164 -43.75 43.04 -10.69
C PRO A 164 -43.60 42.22 -9.40
N GLY A 165 -43.25 42.93 -8.34
CA GLY A 165 -43.28 42.40 -6.97
C GLY A 165 -42.00 41.71 -6.50
N SER A 166 -41.94 41.42 -5.20
CA SER A 166 -40.86 40.68 -4.53
C SER A 166 -40.93 39.19 -4.88
N GLN A 167 -40.34 38.81 -6.00
CA GLN A 167 -40.20 37.39 -6.40
C GLN A 167 -38.86 36.85 -6.03
N VAL A 168 -38.78 35.51 -5.76
CA VAL A 168 -37.53 34.80 -5.68
C VAL A 168 -36.95 34.65 -7.07
N VAL A 169 -35.75 35.11 -7.29
CA VAL A 169 -35.02 34.95 -8.55
C VAL A 169 -33.84 34.01 -8.35
N THR A 170 -33.57 33.19 -9.35
CA THR A 170 -32.49 32.23 -9.31
C THR A 170 -31.50 32.54 -10.43
N ALA A 171 -30.21 32.70 -10.05
CA ALA A 171 -29.08 32.73 -10.96
C ALA A 171 -28.41 31.37 -10.95
N ASN A 172 -28.27 30.74 -12.11
CA ASN A 172 -27.61 29.46 -12.24
C ASN A 172 -26.23 29.61 -12.87
N PHE A 173 -25.23 29.07 -12.19
CA PHE A 173 -23.84 29.12 -12.61
C PHE A 173 -23.36 27.69 -12.90
N THR A 174 -22.88 27.46 -14.10
CA THR A 174 -22.34 26.16 -14.51
C THR A 174 -20.85 26.28 -14.71
N SER A 175 -20.08 25.40 -14.04
CA SER A 175 -18.62 25.38 -14.11
C SER A 175 -18.11 23.94 -14.18
N PRO A 176 -16.96 23.67 -14.82
CA PRO A 176 -16.29 22.38 -14.71
C PRO A 176 -15.69 22.23 -13.32
N ALA A 177 -15.78 21.01 -12.77
CA ALA A 177 -15.20 20.69 -11.47
C ALA A 177 -13.70 20.40 -11.61
N HIS A 178 -12.88 21.01 -10.74
CA HIS A 178 -11.44 20.77 -10.66
C HIS A 178 -11.09 20.18 -9.28
N ARG A 179 -9.95 19.48 -9.19
CA ARG A 179 -9.49 18.91 -7.90
C ARG A 179 -9.30 19.95 -6.81
N GLU A 180 -8.80 21.12 -7.20
CA GLU A 180 -8.55 22.26 -6.31
C GLU A 180 -9.83 22.88 -5.75
N ASP A 181 -10.98 22.57 -6.33
CA ASP A 181 -12.28 23.04 -5.84
C ASP A 181 -12.78 22.24 -4.63
N HIS A 182 -12.19 21.08 -4.36
CA HIS A 182 -12.58 20.28 -3.20
C HIS A 182 -12.29 21.00 -1.89
N GLY A 183 -13.33 21.13 -1.06
CA GLY A 183 -13.26 21.87 0.20
C GLY A 183 -13.33 23.38 0.05
N ALA A 184 -13.46 23.91 -1.18
CA ALA A 184 -13.60 25.34 -1.42
C ALA A 184 -14.96 25.85 -0.93
N ASN A 185 -14.94 27.02 -0.28
CA ASN A 185 -16.17 27.68 0.17
C ASN A 185 -16.80 28.47 -0.96
N LEU A 186 -18.00 28.08 -1.37
CA LEU A 186 -18.83 28.80 -2.31
C LEU A 186 -19.83 29.66 -1.56
N SER A 187 -20.09 30.89 -2.06
CA SER A 187 -21.13 31.79 -1.55
C SER A 187 -21.71 32.64 -2.66
N CYS A 188 -22.94 33.09 -2.47
CA CYS A 188 -23.60 34.02 -3.34
C CYS A 188 -23.58 35.42 -2.75
N ARG A 189 -23.33 36.42 -3.59
CA ARG A 189 -23.53 37.84 -3.28
C ARG A 189 -24.53 38.43 -4.24
N ALA A 190 -25.50 39.14 -3.70
CA ALA A 190 -26.51 39.87 -4.46
C ALA A 190 -26.25 41.35 -4.32
N ASP A 191 -25.92 42.04 -5.38
CA ASP A 191 -25.66 43.49 -5.43
C ASP A 191 -26.81 44.19 -6.14
N LEU A 192 -27.59 45.01 -5.38
CA LEU A 192 -28.62 45.90 -5.94
C LEU A 192 -28.00 47.29 -6.09
N ASP A 193 -27.61 47.65 -7.30
CA ASP A 193 -26.94 48.91 -7.62
C ASP A 193 -27.96 50.00 -7.94
N LEU A 194 -28.17 50.91 -6.98
CA LEU A 194 -29.08 52.05 -7.08
C LEU A 194 -28.36 53.42 -7.17
N ARG A 195 -27.05 53.42 -7.51
CA ARG A 195 -26.25 54.65 -7.62
C ARG A 195 -26.79 55.62 -8.70
N LYS A 196 -27.48 55.11 -9.72
CA LYS A 196 -28.19 55.97 -10.70
C LYS A 196 -29.35 56.75 -10.14
N LEU A 197 -29.80 56.40 -8.94
CA LEU A 197 -30.87 57.06 -8.20
C LEU A 197 -30.35 57.80 -6.96
N ASP A 198 -29.03 58.14 -6.96
CA ASP A 198 -28.34 58.79 -5.85
C ASP A 198 -28.38 57.99 -4.51
N LEU A 199 -28.56 56.68 -4.61
CA LEU A 199 -28.50 55.74 -3.48
C LEU A 199 -27.22 54.90 -3.52
N GLU A 200 -27.02 54.09 -2.51
CA GLU A 200 -25.89 53.15 -2.40
C GLU A 200 -26.14 51.82 -3.09
N ILE A 201 -25.14 50.95 -3.10
CA ILE A 201 -25.27 49.55 -3.47
C ILE A 201 -25.71 48.78 -2.22
N PHE A 202 -26.83 48.10 -2.27
CA PHE A 202 -27.32 47.22 -1.22
C PHE A 202 -26.82 45.78 -1.52
N GLN A 203 -26.12 45.20 -0.54
CA GLN A 203 -25.52 43.86 -0.69
C GLN A 203 -26.21 42.87 0.23
N GLY A 204 -26.49 41.67 -0.32
CA GLY A 204 -26.91 40.51 0.42
C GLY A 204 -25.89 39.36 0.22
N HIS A 205 -25.66 38.54 1.24
CA HIS A 205 -24.74 37.42 1.17
C HIS A 205 -25.41 36.11 1.63
N SER A 206 -25.11 35.00 0.96
CA SER A 206 -25.49 33.69 1.46
C SER A 206 -24.50 33.19 2.50
N LYS A 207 -24.90 32.17 3.25
CA LYS A 207 -23.95 31.38 4.02
C LYS A 207 -23.02 30.64 3.05
N PRO A 208 -21.72 30.50 3.36
CA PRO A 208 -20.80 29.72 2.56
C PRO A 208 -21.10 28.22 2.71
N ILE A 209 -20.98 27.47 1.63
CA ILE A 209 -21.09 26.01 1.59
C ILE A 209 -19.82 25.46 0.96
N GLN A 210 -19.28 24.37 1.52
CA GLN A 210 -18.11 23.70 0.95
C GLN A 210 -18.51 22.87 -0.27
N LEU A 211 -17.78 23.04 -1.36
CA LEU A 211 -17.91 22.22 -2.55
C LEU A 211 -17.07 20.95 -2.37
N HIS A 212 -17.70 19.80 -2.54
CA HIS A 212 -17.02 18.52 -2.58
C HIS A 212 -16.98 18.00 -4.00
N VAL A 213 -15.78 17.61 -4.45
CA VAL A 213 -15.59 16.98 -5.76
C VAL A 213 -14.89 15.65 -5.57
N PHE A 214 -15.08 14.71 -6.49
CA PHE A 214 -14.44 13.41 -6.43
C PHE A 214 -13.89 12.97 -7.79
N GLU A 215 -12.99 11.99 -7.75
CA GLU A 215 -12.43 11.38 -8.94
C GLU A 215 -12.03 9.92 -8.67
N PHE A 216 -12.40 9.02 -9.58
CA PHE A 216 -11.83 7.67 -9.63
C PHE A 216 -10.72 7.67 -10.68
N LEU A 217 -9.46 7.63 -10.22
CA LEU A 217 -8.27 7.59 -11.07
C LEU A 217 -8.03 6.19 -11.63
N SER A 218 -8.44 5.16 -10.88
CA SER A 218 -8.39 3.77 -11.32
C SER A 218 -9.58 2.97 -10.80
N LEU A 219 -9.93 1.91 -11.51
CA LEU A 219 -10.89 0.93 -11.01
C LEU A 219 -10.28 0.13 -9.87
N PRO A 220 -11.07 -0.32 -8.88
CA PRO A 220 -10.59 -1.21 -7.83
C PRO A 220 -9.96 -2.47 -8.41
N LYS A 221 -8.83 -2.90 -7.85
CA LYS A 221 -8.09 -4.10 -8.23
C LYS A 221 -8.00 -5.04 -7.04
N LEU A 222 -8.49 -6.27 -7.22
CA LEU A 222 -8.39 -7.34 -6.25
C LEU A 222 -7.16 -8.20 -6.53
N ASN A 223 -6.26 -8.32 -5.55
CA ASN A 223 -5.08 -9.17 -5.60
C ASN A 223 -5.20 -10.28 -4.55
N LEU A 224 -4.77 -11.48 -4.91
CA LEU A 224 -4.66 -12.63 -4.04
C LEU A 224 -3.18 -12.87 -3.81
N SER A 225 -2.75 -13.04 -2.56
CA SER A 225 -1.35 -13.01 -2.12
C SER A 225 -0.51 -14.24 -2.47
N GLU A 226 -0.83 -15.03 -3.48
CA GLU A 226 0.00 -16.17 -3.88
C GLU A 226 0.55 -16.01 -5.29
N VAL A 227 1.79 -16.50 -5.47
CA VAL A 227 2.58 -16.50 -6.71
C VAL A 227 1.86 -17.21 -7.87
N ASN A 228 0.94 -18.11 -7.56
CA ASN A 228 -0.02 -18.69 -8.49
C ASN A 228 -1.41 -18.18 -8.07
N ALA A 229 -1.90 -17.16 -8.73
CA ALA A 229 -3.22 -16.55 -8.50
C ALA A 229 -4.37 -17.54 -8.80
N THR A 230 -4.35 -18.71 -8.14
CA THR A 230 -5.41 -19.69 -8.23
C THR A 230 -6.63 -19.14 -7.51
N ARG A 231 -7.76 -19.14 -8.20
CA ARG A 231 -9.06 -18.75 -7.63
C ARG A 231 -9.60 -19.80 -6.65
N LEU A 232 -8.69 -20.51 -5.97
CA LEU A 232 -9.01 -21.58 -5.04
C LEU A 232 -8.87 -21.09 -3.61
N LEU A 233 -9.84 -21.41 -2.79
CA LEU A 233 -9.88 -21.16 -1.35
C LEU A 233 -10.10 -22.48 -0.63
N GLU A 234 -9.13 -22.92 0.15
CA GLU A 234 -9.28 -24.10 0.99
C GLU A 234 -10.12 -23.77 2.22
N ALA A 235 -11.17 -24.55 2.44
CA ALA A 235 -12.03 -24.39 3.63
C ALA A 235 -11.21 -24.53 4.92
N GLY A 236 -11.48 -23.66 5.90
CA GLY A 236 -10.74 -23.62 7.16
C GLY A 236 -9.34 -23.00 7.09
N SER A 237 -8.82 -22.71 5.88
CA SER A 237 -7.50 -22.09 5.72
C SER A 237 -7.61 -20.59 5.43
N PRO A 238 -6.86 -19.75 6.14
CA PRO A 238 -6.85 -18.31 5.89
C PRO A 238 -6.12 -17.99 4.59
N LYS A 239 -6.69 -17.05 3.81
CA LYS A 239 -6.07 -16.51 2.60
C LYS A 239 -6.01 -15.00 2.66
N SER A 240 -4.84 -14.43 2.47
CA SER A 240 -4.68 -12.97 2.43
C SER A 240 -5.11 -12.44 1.08
N VAL A 241 -5.88 -11.37 1.10
CA VAL A 241 -6.39 -10.67 -0.07
C VAL A 241 -6.16 -9.17 0.10
N SER A 242 -5.89 -8.48 -1.00
CA SER A 242 -5.78 -7.03 -1.00
C SER A 242 -6.64 -6.42 -2.10
N CYS A 243 -7.19 -5.26 -1.81
CA CYS A 243 -7.89 -4.45 -2.77
C CYS A 243 -7.28 -3.06 -2.82
N GLU A 244 -7.01 -2.56 -4.01
CA GLU A 244 -6.38 -1.27 -4.22
C GLU A 244 -7.17 -0.46 -5.25
N ALA A 245 -7.30 0.84 -5.00
CA ALA A 245 -7.85 1.80 -5.93
C ALA A 245 -7.12 3.14 -5.78
N GLU A 246 -7.17 3.94 -6.82
CA GLU A 246 -6.73 5.33 -6.75
C GLU A 246 -7.96 6.22 -6.86
N VAL A 247 -8.17 7.05 -5.84
CA VAL A 247 -9.40 7.84 -5.65
C VAL A 247 -9.11 9.15 -4.95
N PHE A 248 -9.80 10.18 -5.34
CA PHE A 248 -9.75 11.49 -4.70
C PHE A 248 -11.16 11.96 -4.29
N PRO A 249 -11.34 12.54 -3.10
CA PRO A 249 -10.39 12.63 -1.99
C PRO A 249 -10.29 11.31 -1.24
N VAL A 250 -9.08 10.82 -1.05
CA VAL A 250 -8.84 9.51 -0.40
C VAL A 250 -9.30 9.46 1.05
N GLY A 251 -9.31 10.62 1.74
CA GLY A 251 -9.73 10.73 3.14
C GLY A 251 -11.23 10.45 3.35
N GLU A 252 -12.05 10.78 2.36
CA GLU A 252 -13.51 10.64 2.41
C GLU A 252 -14.00 9.40 1.65
N ALA A 253 -13.07 8.69 1.02
CA ALA A 253 -13.37 7.44 0.34
C ALA A 253 -13.51 6.27 1.32
N GLN A 254 -14.51 5.43 1.07
CA GLN A 254 -14.77 4.21 1.82
C GLN A 254 -14.43 3.01 0.96
N ILE A 255 -13.90 1.97 1.58
CA ILE A 255 -13.57 0.71 0.92
C ILE A 255 -14.18 -0.43 1.74
N HIS A 256 -14.85 -1.36 1.07
CA HIS A 256 -15.50 -2.52 1.66
C HIS A 256 -15.07 -3.77 0.93
N LEU A 257 -14.82 -4.83 1.66
CA LEU A 257 -14.44 -6.12 1.12
C LEU A 257 -15.37 -7.19 1.69
N SER A 258 -16.00 -7.97 0.83
CA SER A 258 -16.91 -9.04 1.22
C SER A 258 -16.61 -10.34 0.50
N LEU A 259 -16.79 -11.46 1.22
CA LEU A 259 -16.74 -12.81 0.66
C LEU A 259 -18.14 -13.43 0.72
N GLY A 260 -18.75 -13.65 -0.44
CA GLY A 260 -20.16 -13.98 -0.53
C GLY A 260 -21.03 -12.86 0.06
N ARG A 261 -21.76 -13.15 1.14
CA ARG A 261 -22.60 -12.17 1.85
C ARG A 261 -21.95 -11.61 3.12
N GLN A 262 -20.76 -12.07 3.46
CA GLN A 262 -20.11 -11.73 4.71
C GLN A 262 -19.08 -10.63 4.47
N GLU A 263 -19.22 -9.52 5.19
CA GLU A 263 -18.25 -8.44 5.22
C GLU A 263 -17.01 -8.86 6.01
N GLN A 264 -15.83 -8.49 5.49
CA GLN A 264 -14.54 -8.89 6.06
C GLN A 264 -13.94 -7.77 6.89
N ASN A 265 -13.23 -8.13 7.96
CA ASN A 265 -12.42 -7.17 8.70
C ASN A 265 -11.22 -6.77 7.85
N ILE A 266 -11.12 -5.48 7.56
CA ILE A 266 -10.09 -4.92 6.70
C ILE A 266 -9.14 -4.01 7.47
N THR A 267 -7.88 -4.00 7.08
CA THR A 267 -6.90 -2.98 7.44
C THR A 267 -6.77 -2.02 6.27
N VAL A 268 -7.14 -0.74 6.49
CA VAL A 268 -7.15 0.27 5.44
C VAL A 268 -5.91 1.15 5.53
N THR A 269 -5.21 1.29 4.42
CA THR A 269 -4.07 2.21 4.27
C THR A 269 -4.38 3.26 3.22
N ARG A 270 -3.95 4.51 3.49
CA ARG A 270 -4.14 5.66 2.61
C ARG A 270 -2.81 6.35 2.39
N HIS A 271 -2.41 6.51 1.13
CA HIS A 271 -1.18 7.19 0.77
C HIS A 271 -1.31 7.95 -0.54
N GLY A 272 -1.22 9.28 -0.49
CA GLY A 272 -1.56 10.13 -1.64
C GLY A 272 -3.01 9.89 -2.06
N ASP A 273 -3.23 9.53 -3.31
CA ASP A 273 -4.56 9.16 -3.85
C ASP A 273 -4.84 7.65 -3.80
N ARG A 274 -3.87 6.85 -3.30
CA ARG A 274 -4.01 5.40 -3.21
C ARG A 274 -4.74 5.01 -1.94
N LEU A 275 -5.80 4.26 -2.11
CA LEU A 275 -6.59 3.60 -1.08
C LEU A 275 -6.36 2.10 -1.20
N ALA A 276 -5.89 1.45 -0.15
CA ALA A 276 -5.71 0.01 -0.14
C ALA A 276 -6.34 -0.59 1.11
N ALA A 277 -6.95 -1.76 0.94
CA ALA A 277 -7.49 -2.57 2.01
C ALA A 277 -6.89 -3.97 1.95
N GLU A 278 -6.48 -4.49 3.09
CA GLU A 278 -5.99 -5.84 3.26
C GLU A 278 -6.90 -6.59 4.22
N ALA A 279 -7.18 -7.85 3.91
CA ALA A 279 -7.96 -8.74 4.75
C ALA A 279 -7.45 -10.17 4.66
N THR A 280 -7.73 -10.94 5.70
CA THR A 280 -7.59 -12.40 5.69
C THR A 280 -8.97 -13.01 5.61
N VAL A 281 -9.24 -13.69 4.50
CA VAL A 281 -10.53 -14.34 4.25
C VAL A 281 -10.41 -15.84 4.46
N TRP A 282 -11.46 -16.47 4.97
CA TRP A 282 -11.60 -17.92 5.07
C TRP A 282 -13.03 -18.33 4.76
N ALA A 283 -13.20 -19.57 4.34
CA ALA A 283 -14.51 -20.16 4.16
C ALA A 283 -14.73 -21.30 5.17
N GLU A 284 -15.95 -21.47 5.64
CA GLU A 284 -16.33 -22.60 6.49
C GLU A 284 -16.23 -23.93 5.74
N GLU A 285 -15.96 -25.01 6.47
CA GLU A 285 -15.96 -26.36 5.92
C GLU A 285 -17.33 -26.70 5.31
N GLY A 286 -17.30 -27.39 4.17
CA GLY A 286 -18.51 -27.75 3.46
C GLY A 286 -18.21 -28.31 2.08
N PRO A 287 -19.26 -28.62 1.29
CA PRO A 287 -19.09 -29.07 -0.09
C PRO A 287 -18.43 -27.99 -0.96
N GLU A 288 -17.89 -28.42 -2.09
CA GLU A 288 -17.36 -27.50 -3.10
C GLU A 288 -18.43 -26.50 -3.52
N ARG A 289 -18.06 -25.21 -3.46
CA ARG A 289 -18.93 -24.09 -3.81
C ARG A 289 -18.15 -22.90 -4.32
N GLU A 290 -18.80 -22.07 -5.05
CA GLU A 290 -18.23 -20.79 -5.51
C GLU A 290 -18.69 -19.66 -4.57
N LEU A 291 -17.76 -18.78 -4.19
CA LEU A 291 -18.00 -17.58 -3.42
C LEU A 291 -17.41 -16.38 -4.16
N ASP A 292 -18.18 -15.31 -4.26
CA ASP A 292 -17.70 -14.06 -4.86
C ASP A 292 -16.99 -13.21 -3.80
N LEU A 293 -15.75 -12.86 -4.10
CA LEU A 293 -14.97 -11.88 -3.38
C LEU A 293 -15.19 -10.53 -4.06
N ASN A 294 -15.83 -9.60 -3.36
CA ASN A 294 -16.13 -8.27 -3.86
C ASN A 294 -15.36 -7.23 -3.09
N CYS A 295 -14.81 -6.27 -3.84
CA CYS A 295 -14.25 -5.04 -3.28
C CYS A 295 -14.99 -3.85 -3.86
N THR A 296 -15.63 -3.07 -3.01
CA THR A 296 -16.36 -1.87 -3.38
C THR A 296 -15.67 -0.65 -2.78
N VAL A 297 -15.37 0.31 -3.64
CA VAL A 297 -14.84 1.62 -3.25
C VAL A 297 -15.90 2.66 -3.55
N ALA A 298 -16.23 3.49 -2.57
CA ALA A 298 -17.25 4.52 -2.66
C ALA A 298 -16.67 5.89 -2.28
N VAL A 299 -17.03 6.91 -3.05
CA VAL A 299 -16.71 8.32 -2.79
C VAL A 299 -17.71 9.22 -3.48
N GLY A 300 -18.14 10.30 -2.84
CA GLY A 300 -19.06 11.28 -3.43
C GLY A 300 -20.45 10.73 -3.79
N GLY A 301 -20.88 9.63 -3.17
CA GLY A 301 -22.15 8.97 -3.50
C GLY A 301 -22.06 7.96 -4.65
N GLU A 302 -20.92 7.91 -5.35
CA GLU A 302 -20.63 6.94 -6.41
C GLU A 302 -19.81 5.77 -5.87
N SER A 303 -19.96 4.60 -6.47
CA SER A 303 -19.21 3.41 -6.10
C SER A 303 -18.69 2.64 -7.32
N ARG A 304 -17.57 1.96 -7.13
CA ARG A 304 -16.98 1.05 -8.11
C ARG A 304 -16.65 -0.25 -7.43
N THR A 305 -16.98 -1.38 -8.07
CA THR A 305 -16.79 -2.71 -7.50
C THR A 305 -15.93 -3.57 -8.42
N ALA A 306 -14.91 -4.19 -7.86
CA ALA A 306 -14.19 -5.30 -8.46
C ALA A 306 -14.66 -6.61 -7.83
N HIS A 307 -14.80 -7.65 -8.64
CA HIS A 307 -15.20 -8.97 -8.16
C HIS A 307 -14.28 -10.08 -8.69
N LYS A 308 -14.11 -11.11 -7.88
CA LYS A 308 -13.44 -12.37 -8.26
C LYS A 308 -14.19 -13.54 -7.63
N THR A 309 -14.57 -14.51 -8.43
CA THR A 309 -15.16 -15.75 -7.92
C THR A 309 -14.06 -16.69 -7.45
N LEU A 310 -14.16 -17.16 -6.21
CA LEU A 310 -13.29 -18.15 -5.58
C LEU A 310 -14.01 -19.48 -5.48
N THR A 311 -13.34 -20.55 -5.90
CA THR A 311 -13.84 -21.91 -5.71
C THR A 311 -13.38 -22.42 -4.34
N VAL A 312 -14.31 -22.62 -3.43
CA VAL A 312 -14.06 -23.17 -2.09
C VAL A 312 -14.03 -24.69 -2.19
N TYR A 313 -12.97 -25.28 -1.68
CA TYR A 313 -12.83 -26.75 -1.63
C TYR A 313 -12.38 -27.19 -0.23
N ASN A 314 -12.69 -28.43 0.11
CA ASN A 314 -12.24 -29.07 1.35
C ASN A 314 -11.33 -30.23 0.98
N PHE A 315 -10.04 -30.11 1.27
CA PHE A 315 -9.05 -31.15 0.99
C PHE A 315 -8.16 -31.37 2.19
N LEU A 316 -8.50 -32.39 2.98
CA LEU A 316 -7.71 -32.80 4.14
C LEU A 316 -6.54 -33.69 3.74
N PRO A 317 -5.43 -33.72 4.49
CA PRO A 317 -4.38 -34.70 4.28
C PRO A 317 -4.92 -36.13 4.31
N PRO A 318 -4.33 -37.06 3.56
CA PRO A 318 -4.73 -38.45 3.64
C PRO A 318 -4.46 -39.01 5.02
N GLU A 319 -5.23 -40.00 5.41
CA GLU A 319 -5.05 -40.75 6.64
C GLU A 319 -4.20 -41.99 6.32
N LEU A 320 -2.99 -42.06 6.90
CA LEU A 320 -2.07 -43.18 6.78
C LEU A 320 -2.03 -43.93 8.11
N ILE A 321 -2.53 -45.17 8.11
CA ILE A 321 -2.67 -46.00 9.30
C ILE A 321 -1.85 -47.27 9.12
N LEU A 322 -1.02 -47.58 10.12
CA LEU A 322 -0.31 -48.83 10.25
C LEU A 322 -1.05 -49.71 11.28
N SER A 323 -1.12 -51.03 11.04
CA SER A 323 -1.63 -51.99 12.01
C SER A 323 -0.79 -52.00 13.30
N GLU A 324 0.51 -51.77 13.18
CA GLU A 324 1.45 -51.62 14.27
C GLU A 324 2.59 -50.67 13.88
N GLN A 325 2.88 -49.71 14.74
CA GLN A 325 3.93 -48.71 14.48
C GLN A 325 5.33 -49.23 14.82
N ASN A 326 5.44 -50.13 15.80
CA ASN A 326 6.67 -50.73 16.26
C ASN A 326 6.64 -52.27 16.12
N PRO A 327 6.54 -52.80 14.89
CA PRO A 327 6.42 -54.23 14.68
C PRO A 327 7.72 -54.98 15.01
N MET A 328 7.60 -56.19 15.49
CA MET A 328 8.72 -57.10 15.59
C MET A 328 9.22 -57.55 14.23
N GLU A 329 10.49 -57.75 14.09
CA GLU A 329 11.09 -58.34 12.85
C GLU A 329 10.34 -59.65 12.52
N LYS A 330 10.07 -59.83 11.20
CA LYS A 330 9.36 -60.95 10.60
C LYS A 330 7.86 -61.03 10.89
N THR A 331 7.26 -59.95 11.48
CA THR A 331 5.82 -59.86 11.59
C THR A 331 5.19 -59.13 10.38
N PRO A 332 3.97 -59.50 9.95
CA PRO A 332 3.27 -58.77 8.91
C PRO A 332 2.73 -57.45 9.43
N VAL A 333 2.91 -56.38 8.64
CA VAL A 333 2.36 -55.04 8.92
C VAL A 333 1.42 -54.66 7.81
N ASN A 334 0.19 -54.38 8.14
CA ASN A 334 -0.79 -53.86 7.18
C ASN A 334 -0.80 -52.34 7.24
N VAL A 335 -0.59 -51.72 6.06
CA VAL A 335 -0.59 -50.28 5.87
C VAL A 335 -1.81 -49.91 5.06
N SER A 336 -2.62 -48.98 5.53
CA SER A 336 -3.76 -48.46 4.79
C SER A 336 -3.66 -46.95 4.62
N CYS A 337 -3.95 -46.50 3.41
CA CYS A 337 -3.97 -45.08 3.06
C CYS A 337 -5.36 -44.73 2.54
N ARG A 338 -6.03 -43.77 3.17
CA ARG A 338 -7.38 -43.32 2.83
C ARG A 338 -7.41 -41.80 2.68
N ALA A 339 -8.05 -41.31 1.62
CA ALA A 339 -8.41 -39.89 1.53
C ALA A 339 -9.88 -39.67 1.85
N ARG A 340 -10.17 -38.49 2.43
CA ARG A 340 -11.52 -37.97 2.55
C ARG A 340 -11.87 -37.16 1.29
N SER A 341 -13.13 -36.93 1.03
CA SER A 341 -13.61 -35.98 0.00
C SER A 341 -13.31 -36.38 -1.46
N GLY A 342 -13.42 -37.67 -1.83
CA GLY A 342 -13.36 -38.08 -3.24
C GLY A 342 -12.00 -37.87 -3.94
N ALA A 343 -10.91 -37.73 -3.18
CA ALA A 343 -9.56 -37.71 -3.73
C ALA A 343 -9.06 -39.12 -4.03
N SER A 344 -8.24 -39.29 -5.08
CA SER A 344 -7.48 -40.50 -5.33
C SER A 344 -6.31 -40.61 -4.36
N VAL A 345 -5.90 -41.84 -4.02
CA VAL A 345 -4.75 -42.07 -3.15
C VAL A 345 -3.69 -42.94 -3.82
N LYS A 346 -2.44 -42.64 -3.50
CA LYS A 346 -1.29 -43.44 -3.91
C LYS A 346 -0.42 -43.74 -2.71
N LEU A 347 -0.27 -45.01 -2.39
CA LEU A 347 0.68 -45.49 -1.40
C LEU A 347 1.99 -45.86 -2.09
N GLU A 348 3.11 -45.63 -1.41
CA GLU A 348 4.43 -45.93 -1.92
C GLU A 348 4.52 -47.37 -2.46
N GLY A 349 4.99 -47.54 -3.72
CA GLY A 349 5.10 -48.84 -4.35
C GLY A 349 3.79 -49.42 -4.90
N GLN A 350 2.65 -48.75 -4.73
CA GLN A 350 1.35 -49.16 -5.23
C GLN A 350 0.83 -48.24 -6.34
N PRO A 351 -0.02 -48.75 -7.26
CA PRO A 351 -0.70 -47.89 -8.24
C PRO A 351 -1.65 -46.93 -7.55
N GLU A 352 -1.94 -45.78 -8.20
CA GLU A 352 -2.95 -44.82 -7.75
C GLU A 352 -4.33 -45.47 -7.74
N GLN A 353 -5.05 -45.39 -6.64
CA GLN A 353 -6.41 -45.90 -6.47
C GLN A 353 -7.44 -44.88 -6.94
N PRO A 354 -8.59 -45.31 -7.43
CA PRO A 354 -9.69 -44.43 -7.80
C PRO A 354 -10.16 -43.55 -6.65
N PRO A 355 -10.79 -42.39 -6.95
CA PRO A 355 -11.32 -41.53 -5.94
C PRO A 355 -12.26 -42.21 -4.94
N GLY A 356 -11.96 -42.11 -3.66
CA GLY A 356 -12.74 -42.70 -2.57
C GLY A 356 -12.35 -44.13 -2.20
N GLU A 357 -11.51 -44.81 -2.97
CA GLU A 357 -11.00 -46.14 -2.64
C GLU A 357 -9.69 -46.05 -1.86
N PRO A 358 -9.50 -46.83 -0.79
CA PRO A 358 -8.28 -46.86 -0.02
C PRO A 358 -7.20 -47.73 -0.70
N ALA A 359 -5.94 -47.33 -0.54
CA ALA A 359 -4.80 -48.15 -0.94
C ALA A 359 -4.34 -49.00 0.25
N TYR A 360 -3.94 -50.27 -0.02
CA TYR A 360 -3.43 -51.18 0.98
C TYR A 360 -2.07 -51.73 0.58
N LEU A 361 -1.19 -51.89 1.56
CA LEU A 361 0.09 -52.53 1.43
C LEU A 361 0.33 -53.47 2.60
N GLU A 362 0.65 -54.70 2.34
CA GLU A 362 1.12 -55.65 3.33
C GLU A 362 2.62 -55.81 3.18
N LEU A 363 3.39 -55.60 4.23
CA LEU A 363 4.83 -55.81 4.28
C LEU A 363 5.22 -56.67 5.49
N ILE A 364 6.27 -57.47 5.30
CA ILE A 364 6.87 -58.21 6.42
C ILE A 364 8.03 -57.35 6.95
N ALA A 365 7.94 -56.93 8.19
CA ALA A 365 8.91 -56.08 8.83
C ALA A 365 10.31 -56.73 8.84
N ARG A 366 11.32 -56.01 8.37
CA ARG A 366 12.72 -56.43 8.36
C ARG A 366 13.60 -55.38 9.03
N GLU A 367 14.80 -55.76 9.45
CA GLU A 367 15.73 -54.80 10.06
C GLU A 367 16.04 -53.60 9.14
N GLU A 368 16.06 -53.85 7.82
CA GLU A 368 16.27 -52.82 6.78
C GLU A 368 15.12 -51.81 6.66
N ASP A 369 13.94 -52.14 7.17
CA ASP A 369 12.78 -51.26 7.18
C ASP A 369 12.73 -50.37 8.45
N ASP A 370 13.66 -50.55 9.40
CA ASP A 370 13.77 -49.67 10.56
C ASP A 370 14.16 -48.26 10.14
N GLY A 371 13.34 -47.28 10.51
CA GLY A 371 13.48 -45.89 10.09
C GLY A 371 12.92 -45.59 8.70
N ARG A 372 12.35 -46.58 7.99
CA ARG A 372 11.72 -46.36 6.68
C ARG A 372 10.51 -45.46 6.80
N VAL A 373 10.46 -44.45 5.94
CA VAL A 373 9.33 -43.53 5.86
C VAL A 373 8.37 -44.01 4.80
N LEU A 374 7.18 -44.39 5.22
CA LEU A 374 6.06 -44.73 4.31
C LEU A 374 5.31 -43.46 3.98
N SER A 375 5.04 -43.23 2.71
CA SER A 375 4.36 -42.03 2.19
C SER A 375 3.04 -42.38 1.53
N CYS A 376 1.99 -41.69 1.94
CA CYS A 376 0.68 -41.72 1.32
C CYS A 376 0.41 -40.35 0.67
N GLU A 377 0.13 -40.34 -0.61
CA GLU A 377 -0.20 -39.16 -1.40
C GLU A 377 -1.68 -39.20 -1.78
N ALA A 378 -2.41 -38.14 -1.40
CA ALA A 378 -3.77 -37.93 -1.90
C ALA A 378 -3.77 -36.87 -2.99
N THR A 379 -4.55 -37.09 -4.04
CA THR A 379 -4.69 -36.17 -5.17
C THR A 379 -6.16 -35.83 -5.35
N LEU A 380 -6.47 -34.54 -5.25
CA LEU A 380 -7.79 -33.98 -5.58
C LEU A 380 -7.69 -33.26 -6.93
N SER A 381 -8.51 -33.68 -7.88
CA SER A 381 -8.59 -33.04 -9.20
C SER A 381 -9.80 -32.10 -9.24
N LEU A 382 -9.54 -30.79 -9.24
CA LEU A 382 -10.53 -29.75 -9.46
C LEU A 382 -10.42 -29.29 -10.92
N ARG A 383 -11.51 -29.02 -11.60
CA ARG A 383 -11.66 -28.68 -13.04
C ARG A 383 -10.36 -28.41 -13.85
N TYR A 384 -9.43 -27.60 -13.34
CA TYR A 384 -8.20 -27.19 -14.03
C TYR A 384 -6.94 -27.31 -13.16
N VAL A 385 -7.05 -27.77 -11.91
CA VAL A 385 -5.96 -27.83 -10.94
C VAL A 385 -5.94 -29.17 -10.27
N ARG A 386 -4.75 -29.76 -10.16
CA ARG A 386 -4.48 -30.96 -9.40
C ARG A 386 -3.80 -30.58 -8.10
N LEU A 387 -4.46 -30.82 -6.98
CA LEU A 387 -3.95 -30.57 -5.65
C LEU A 387 -3.42 -31.86 -5.07
N VAL A 388 -2.29 -31.78 -4.38
CA VAL A 388 -1.63 -32.95 -3.80
C VAL A 388 -1.32 -32.67 -2.32
N LYS A 389 -1.72 -33.60 -1.45
CA LYS A 389 -1.31 -33.61 -0.04
C LYS A 389 -0.69 -34.94 0.31
N ARG A 390 0.32 -34.92 1.18
CA ARG A 390 1.07 -36.10 1.60
C ARG A 390 1.04 -36.26 3.11
N GLN A 391 0.95 -37.50 3.55
CA GLN A 391 1.15 -37.91 4.93
C GLN A 391 2.26 -38.93 4.99
N ASN A 392 3.19 -38.76 5.89
CA ASN A 392 4.31 -39.64 6.09
C ASN A 392 4.27 -40.26 7.48
N VAL A 393 4.60 -41.54 7.59
CA VAL A 393 4.76 -42.23 8.88
C VAL A 393 6.05 -43.02 8.83
N GLN A 394 6.85 -42.95 9.88
CA GLN A 394 8.09 -43.68 10.02
C GLN A 394 7.82 -45.01 10.73
N LEU A 395 8.31 -46.10 10.13
CA LEU A 395 8.24 -47.45 10.68
C LEU A 395 9.43 -47.68 11.62
N HIS A 396 9.20 -48.18 12.80
CA HIS A 396 10.21 -48.52 13.80
C HIS A 396 10.20 -50.00 14.06
N VAL A 397 11.04 -50.75 13.29
CA VAL A 397 11.10 -52.20 13.43
C VAL A 397 11.92 -52.57 14.65
N LEU A 398 11.35 -53.41 15.51
CA LEU A 398 12.00 -53.95 16.68
C LEU A 398 12.77 -55.22 16.32
N TYR A 399 14.09 -55.21 16.50
CA TYR A 399 14.95 -56.37 16.21
C TYR A 399 16.09 -56.47 17.18
N GLY A 400 16.57 -57.72 17.41
CA GLY A 400 17.64 -58.04 18.32
C GLY A 400 19.00 -57.49 17.85
N PRO A 401 20.01 -57.58 18.72
CA PRO A 401 21.38 -57.15 18.39
C PRO A 401 21.93 -57.86 17.13
N ARG A 402 22.66 -57.12 16.28
CA ARG A 402 23.39 -57.60 15.11
C ARG A 402 24.78 -57.00 15.11
N MET A 403 25.81 -57.87 15.00
CA MET A 403 27.23 -57.44 14.93
C MET A 403 27.84 -57.91 13.62
N ASN A 404 27.97 -57.04 12.65
CA ASN A 404 28.61 -57.32 11.36
C ASN A 404 30.15 -57.16 11.43
N ALA A 405 30.86 -57.73 10.44
CA ALA A 405 32.33 -57.57 10.36
C ALA A 405 32.76 -56.11 10.13
N SER A 406 31.90 -55.26 9.53
CA SER A 406 32.15 -53.85 9.32
C SER A 406 32.02 -53.03 10.62
N ASP A 407 31.08 -53.42 11.47
CA ASP A 407 30.76 -52.71 12.70
C ASP A 407 31.64 -53.17 13.89
N CYS A 408 32.06 -54.43 13.87
CA CYS A 408 32.93 -55.07 14.84
C CYS A 408 33.96 -55.94 14.14
N PRO A 409 35.09 -55.38 13.64
CA PRO A 409 36.12 -56.13 12.95
C PRO A 409 36.76 -57.19 13.83
N GLY A 410 36.94 -58.41 13.31
CA GLY A 410 37.45 -59.54 14.08
C GLY A 410 38.94 -59.51 14.43
N ASN A 411 39.72 -58.68 13.78
CA ASN A 411 41.17 -58.60 14.02
C ASN A 411 41.67 -57.17 14.10
N TRP A 412 42.53 -56.89 15.10
CA TRP A 412 43.17 -55.61 15.29
C TRP A 412 44.67 -55.81 15.54
N THR A 413 45.48 -54.92 14.96
CA THR A 413 46.91 -54.85 15.25
C THR A 413 47.22 -53.49 15.81
N TRP A 414 47.70 -53.43 17.08
CA TRP A 414 47.94 -52.21 17.80
C TRP A 414 49.41 -52.03 18.16
N PRO A 415 50.04 -50.92 17.88
CA PRO A 415 51.40 -50.64 18.35
C PRO A 415 51.42 -50.43 19.86
N GLU A 416 52.38 -51.02 20.55
CA GLU A 416 52.60 -50.84 22.01
C GLU A 416 52.85 -49.36 22.34
N GLY A 417 52.25 -48.86 23.42
CA GLY A 417 52.46 -47.50 23.94
C GLY A 417 51.55 -46.43 23.24
N THR A 418 50.84 -46.79 22.21
CA THR A 418 49.85 -45.87 21.52
C THR A 418 48.51 -45.90 22.23
N GLU A 419 47.69 -44.84 22.00
CA GLU A 419 46.30 -44.87 22.40
C GLU A 419 45.46 -45.46 21.25
N GLN A 420 44.68 -46.48 21.55
CA GLN A 420 43.81 -47.17 20.59
C GLN A 420 42.40 -47.33 21.15
N VAL A 421 41.45 -47.52 20.24
CA VAL A 421 40.04 -47.71 20.57
C VAL A 421 39.59 -49.05 19.99
N LEU A 422 39.00 -49.90 20.80
CA LEU A 422 38.35 -51.11 20.31
C LEU A 422 37.00 -50.71 19.73
N ARG A 423 36.93 -50.60 18.40
CA ARG A 423 35.70 -50.28 17.70
C ARG A 423 34.88 -51.54 17.49
N CYS A 424 33.83 -51.67 18.29
CA CYS A 424 32.89 -52.79 18.16
C CYS A 424 31.49 -52.21 18.46
N ARG A 425 30.69 -52.08 17.42
CA ARG A 425 29.30 -51.59 17.49
C ARG A 425 28.35 -52.70 17.15
N ALA A 426 27.14 -52.59 17.66
CA ALA A 426 26.05 -53.45 17.32
C ALA A 426 24.86 -52.63 16.86
N ARG A 427 24.13 -53.12 15.88
CA ARG A 427 22.85 -52.59 15.45
C ARG A 427 21.74 -53.32 16.17
N GLY A 428 20.65 -52.68 16.38
CA GLY A 428 19.43 -53.23 16.99
C GLY A 428 18.47 -52.12 17.37
N ASN A 429 17.25 -52.44 17.42
CA ASN A 429 16.20 -51.54 17.89
C ASN A 429 15.35 -52.25 18.97
N PRO A 430 15.39 -51.82 20.23
CA PRO A 430 16.17 -50.71 20.78
C PRO A 430 17.68 -50.91 20.70
N PRO A 431 18.49 -49.81 20.74
CA PRO A 431 19.92 -49.87 20.62
C PRO A 431 20.53 -50.78 21.69
N PRO A 432 21.34 -51.80 21.29
CA PRO A 432 21.95 -52.72 22.24
C PRO A 432 23.14 -52.09 22.99
N THR A 433 23.41 -52.60 24.19
CA THR A 433 24.64 -52.30 24.93
C THR A 433 25.70 -53.30 24.53
N VAL A 434 26.91 -52.85 24.21
CA VAL A 434 28.05 -53.72 23.84
C VAL A 434 29.08 -53.72 24.95
N GLN A 435 29.51 -54.91 25.38
CA GLN A 435 30.57 -55.11 26.34
C GLN A 435 31.56 -56.15 25.80
N CYS A 436 32.86 -55.91 25.94
CA CYS A 436 33.90 -56.82 25.51
C CYS A 436 34.68 -57.31 26.72
N VAL A 437 34.84 -58.64 26.87
CA VAL A 437 35.59 -59.27 27.98
C VAL A 437 36.82 -59.95 27.39
N HIS A 438 38.00 -59.64 27.95
CA HIS A 438 39.24 -60.29 27.57
C HIS A 438 39.30 -61.69 28.16
N ALA A 439 39.56 -62.71 27.32
CA ALA A 439 39.53 -64.13 27.74
C ALA A 439 40.54 -64.49 28.83
N GLY A 440 41.65 -63.75 29.00
CA GLY A 440 42.71 -64.06 29.95
C GLY A 440 42.67 -63.24 31.24
N ILE A 441 42.08 -62.05 31.30
CA ILE A 441 42.22 -61.11 32.42
C ILE A 441 40.87 -60.88 33.14
N LYS A 442 39.79 -61.34 32.64
CA LYS A 442 38.37 -61.12 33.09
C LYS A 442 37.97 -59.65 33.28
N ASP A 443 38.74 -58.71 32.72
CA ASP A 443 38.36 -57.30 32.71
C ASP A 443 37.35 -57.02 31.64
N THR A 444 36.35 -56.24 31.99
CA THR A 444 35.33 -55.79 31.08
C THR A 444 35.75 -54.48 30.43
N PHE A 445 35.89 -54.49 29.13
CA PHE A 445 36.20 -53.29 28.35
C PHE A 445 34.91 -52.76 27.72
N LEU A 446 34.69 -51.44 27.84
CA LEU A 446 33.66 -50.76 27.09
C LEU A 446 34.24 -50.40 25.72
N PRO A 447 33.65 -50.88 24.61
CA PRO A 447 34.07 -50.45 23.29
C PRO A 447 33.97 -48.93 23.15
N GLU A 448 34.69 -48.37 22.15
CA GLU A 448 34.75 -46.94 21.89
C GLU A 448 35.45 -46.07 22.95
N THR A 449 36.02 -46.69 24.02
CA THR A 449 36.82 -45.95 24.99
C THR A 449 38.31 -46.03 24.63
N PRO A 450 39.06 -44.92 24.64
CA PRO A 450 40.48 -44.93 24.36
C PRO A 450 41.23 -45.63 25.48
N LEU A 451 42.15 -46.54 25.10
CA LEU A 451 43.01 -47.23 26.03
C LEU A 451 44.48 -47.13 25.59
N ARG A 452 45.40 -47.04 26.52
CA ARG A 452 46.81 -47.05 26.24
C ARG A 452 47.27 -48.51 26.10
N VAL A 453 47.76 -48.85 24.93
CA VAL A 453 48.10 -50.22 24.57
C VAL A 453 49.35 -50.70 25.38
N THR A 454 49.17 -51.83 26.02
CA THR A 454 50.27 -52.60 26.66
C THR A 454 50.21 -54.01 26.11
N ARG A 455 51.28 -54.80 26.33
CA ARG A 455 51.38 -56.24 25.89
C ARG A 455 50.30 -57.12 26.49
N ALA A 456 49.74 -56.72 27.66
CA ALA A 456 48.67 -57.45 28.32
C ALA A 456 47.32 -57.32 27.55
N HIS A 457 47.19 -56.37 26.63
CA HIS A 457 46.02 -56.22 25.84
C HIS A 457 45.97 -57.14 24.58
N ALA A 458 47.08 -57.88 24.34
CA ALA A 458 47.04 -58.88 23.27
C ALA A 458 46.24 -60.10 23.70
N GLY A 459 45.29 -60.54 22.83
CA GLY A 459 44.47 -61.69 23.13
C GLY A 459 43.14 -61.66 22.43
N THR A 460 42.29 -62.56 22.81
CA THR A 460 40.90 -62.65 22.26
C THR A 460 39.94 -61.95 23.23
N TYR A 461 39.17 -61.03 22.70
CA TYR A 461 38.05 -60.36 23.35
C TYR A 461 36.74 -60.95 22.87
N ARG A 462 35.87 -61.35 23.77
CA ARG A 462 34.51 -61.74 23.48
C ARG A 462 33.61 -60.51 23.68
N CYS A 463 33.19 -59.87 22.57
CA CYS A 463 32.27 -58.77 22.57
C CYS A 463 30.83 -59.28 22.51
N THR A 464 30.01 -58.89 23.47
CA THR A 464 28.60 -59.29 23.57
C THR A 464 27.71 -58.05 23.49
N ALA A 465 26.87 -57.99 22.52
CA ALA A 465 25.80 -57.02 22.39
C ALA A 465 24.52 -57.58 23.03
N SER A 466 23.87 -56.82 23.89
CA SER A 466 22.69 -57.24 24.60
C SER A 466 21.57 -56.19 24.54
N SER A 467 20.33 -56.59 24.29
CA SER A 467 19.10 -55.84 24.42
C SER A 467 18.04 -56.74 25.07
N HIS A 468 16.86 -56.21 25.34
CA HIS A 468 15.75 -57.03 25.83
C HIS A 468 15.19 -58.03 24.77
N LEU A 469 15.59 -57.86 23.52
CA LEU A 469 15.19 -58.73 22.38
C LEU A 469 16.21 -59.84 22.10
N GLY A 470 17.29 -59.94 22.86
CA GLY A 470 18.27 -60.98 22.71
C GLY A 470 19.69 -60.54 22.91
N THR A 471 20.64 -61.47 22.66
CA THR A 471 22.08 -61.24 22.77
C THR A 471 22.77 -61.80 21.54
N GLU A 472 23.81 -61.12 21.06
CA GLU A 472 24.72 -61.63 20.01
C GLU A 472 26.17 -61.41 20.49
N ALA A 473 27.04 -62.41 20.24
CA ALA A 473 28.42 -62.33 20.67
C ALA A 473 29.37 -62.56 19.50
N ARG A 474 30.49 -61.84 19.49
CA ARG A 474 31.55 -61.97 18.47
C ARG A 474 32.92 -61.94 19.13
N ASP A 475 33.80 -62.83 18.67
CA ASP A 475 35.16 -62.86 19.12
C ASP A 475 36.05 -61.94 18.27
N VAL A 476 36.87 -61.13 18.93
CA VAL A 476 37.75 -60.14 18.30
C VAL A 476 39.17 -60.40 18.80
N VAL A 477 40.12 -60.55 17.91
CA VAL A 477 41.52 -60.83 18.21
C VAL A 477 42.33 -59.52 18.14
N VAL A 478 42.98 -59.17 19.19
CA VAL A 478 43.90 -58.04 19.23
C VAL A 478 45.33 -58.56 19.30
N THR A 479 46.15 -58.20 18.33
CA THR A 479 47.58 -58.41 18.31
C THR A 479 48.28 -57.10 18.64
N VAL A 480 49.29 -57.17 19.58
CA VAL A 480 50.06 -55.98 19.91
C VAL A 480 51.43 -56.10 19.26
N ASP A 481 51.70 -55.14 18.37
CA ASP A 481 53.00 -55.01 17.73
C ASP A 481 53.95 -54.20 18.60
N PHE A 482 55.09 -54.86 19.02
CA PHE A 482 56.08 -54.22 19.85
C PHE A 482 57.46 -54.33 19.18
N HIS A 483 58.13 -53.23 19.15
CA HIS A 483 59.47 -53.14 18.66
C HIS A 483 60.42 -53.46 19.85
N ASP A 484 60.94 -54.67 19.89
CA ASP A 484 62.09 -54.94 20.73
C ASP A 484 63.30 -54.17 20.14
N VAL A 485 63.66 -53.18 20.81
CA VAL A 485 64.86 -52.42 20.43
C VAL A 485 66.03 -53.39 20.42
N ASN A 486 66.52 -53.71 19.25
CA ASN A 486 67.65 -54.62 19.12
C ASN A 486 68.88 -53.92 19.66
N VAL A 487 69.11 -54.07 21.02
CA VAL A 487 70.22 -53.46 21.77
C VAL A 487 71.54 -53.86 21.13
N PHE A 488 71.61 -55.07 20.53
CA PHE A 488 72.82 -55.56 19.86
C PHE A 488 73.16 -54.69 18.62
N ALA A 489 72.17 -54.26 17.88
CA ALA A 489 72.37 -53.39 16.69
C ALA A 489 72.84 -51.98 17.13
N ILE A 490 72.29 -51.46 18.25
CA ILE A 490 72.71 -50.18 18.79
C ILE A 490 74.13 -50.26 19.30
N VAL A 491 74.49 -51.31 20.06
CA VAL A 491 75.84 -51.53 20.56
C VAL A 491 76.83 -51.65 19.43
N ILE A 492 76.52 -52.45 18.39
CA ILE A 492 77.38 -52.56 17.20
C ILE A 492 77.50 -51.21 16.50
N GLY A 493 76.39 -50.45 16.33
CA GLY A 493 76.43 -49.13 15.74
C GLY A 493 77.31 -48.13 16.48
N VAL A 494 77.29 -48.15 17.82
CA VAL A 494 78.16 -47.31 18.69
C VAL A 494 79.61 -47.75 18.51
N PHE A 495 79.94 -49.08 18.51
CA PHE A 495 81.30 -49.58 18.28
C PHE A 495 81.85 -49.18 16.91
N VAL A 496 81.05 -49.24 15.86
CA VAL A 496 81.44 -48.83 14.48
C VAL A 496 81.72 -47.35 14.44
N ILE A 497 80.89 -46.55 15.02
CA ILE A 497 81.04 -45.06 15.05
C ILE A 497 82.34 -44.69 15.85
N THR A 498 82.58 -45.33 17.01
CA THR A 498 83.78 -45.06 17.79
C THR A 498 85.04 -45.50 17.09
N ALA A 499 85.04 -46.66 16.40
CA ALA A 499 86.18 -47.14 15.62
C ALA A 499 86.50 -46.22 14.41
N VAL A 500 85.48 -45.74 13.74
CA VAL A 500 85.61 -44.76 12.61
C VAL A 500 86.20 -43.45 13.15
N ALA A 501 85.68 -42.94 14.25
CA ALA A 501 86.17 -41.72 14.87
C ALA A 501 87.63 -41.83 15.30
N ALA A 502 88.06 -42.98 15.92
CA ALA A 502 89.43 -43.28 16.24
C ALA A 502 90.33 -43.38 15.00
N GLY A 503 89.85 -44.00 13.96
CA GLY A 503 90.54 -44.07 12.68
C GLY A 503 90.79 -42.71 12.06
N LEU A 504 89.76 -41.83 12.05
CA LEU A 504 89.87 -40.46 11.53
C LEU A 504 90.83 -39.62 12.41
N ALA A 505 90.81 -39.79 13.75
CA ALA A 505 91.69 -39.09 14.64
C ALA A 505 93.15 -39.52 14.44
N SER A 506 93.41 -40.81 14.22
CA SER A 506 94.78 -41.36 13.96
C SER A 506 95.29 -40.91 12.58
N ALA A 507 94.40 -40.90 11.57
CA ALA A 507 94.74 -40.36 10.22
C ALA A 507 95.04 -38.87 10.27
N GLY A 508 94.22 -38.12 11.02
CA GLY A 508 94.38 -36.66 11.24
C GLY A 508 95.69 -36.38 11.98
N TYR A 509 96.04 -37.17 13.01
CA TYR A 509 97.30 -37.07 13.72
C TYR A 509 98.51 -37.40 12.81
N GLY A 510 98.42 -38.43 12.01
CA GLY A 510 99.43 -38.77 11.03
C GLY A 510 99.65 -37.67 9.97
N TYR A 511 98.54 -37.09 9.46
CA TYR A 511 98.58 -35.97 8.54
C TYR A 511 99.17 -34.69 9.16
N TYR A 512 98.84 -34.42 10.43
CA TYR A 512 99.36 -33.27 11.18
C TYR A 512 100.86 -33.43 11.41
N ARG A 513 101.33 -34.68 11.81
CA ARG A 513 102.75 -34.99 11.96
C ARG A 513 103.51 -34.80 10.64
N LYS A 514 102.93 -35.24 9.50
CA LYS A 514 103.51 -35.09 8.17
C LYS A 514 103.59 -33.62 7.73
N GLN A 515 102.61 -32.79 8.09
CA GLN A 515 102.68 -31.35 7.86
C GLN A 515 103.69 -30.61 8.71
N ARG A 516 103.92 -31.08 9.99
CA ARG A 516 104.91 -30.51 10.88
C ARG A 516 106.31 -30.74 10.33
N ILE A 517 106.56 -31.90 9.75
CA ILE A 517 107.88 -32.25 9.14
C ILE A 517 108.08 -31.38 7.86
N ARG A 518 107.05 -31.11 7.06
CA ARG A 518 107.18 -30.23 5.89
C ARG A 518 107.40 -28.77 6.22
N ARG A 519 106.92 -28.28 7.37
CA ARG A 519 107.15 -26.87 7.78
C ARG A 519 108.59 -26.63 8.22
N TYR A 520 109.36 -27.64 8.69
CA TYR A 520 110.74 -27.52 9.03
C TYR A 520 111.70 -27.46 7.82
N GLN A 521 111.26 -27.87 6.63
CA GLN A 521 112.06 -27.83 5.38
C GLN A 521 111.87 -26.56 4.52
N VAL A 522 110.85 -25.75 4.80
CA VAL A 522 110.56 -24.58 4.00
C VAL A 522 111.01 -23.25 4.63
N GLN A 523 111.55 -23.29 5.88
CA GLN A 523 112.00 -22.05 6.55
C GLN A 523 113.41 -21.58 6.19
N ASN A 524 114.04 -22.17 5.12
CA ASN A 524 115.37 -21.80 4.70
C ASN A 524 115.51 -21.38 3.22
N SER A 525 114.57 -20.68 2.67
CA SER A 525 114.85 -19.91 1.45
C SER A 525 113.82 -18.74 1.30
N GLN A 526 114.37 -17.58 1.70
CA GLN A 526 114.13 -16.24 1.14
C GLN A 526 112.65 -15.88 0.90
N GLY A 527 112.10 -14.82 1.48
CA GLY A 527 112.64 -13.44 1.35
C GLY A 527 112.02 -12.75 0.17
N SER A 528 111.30 -11.74 0.50
CA SER A 528 111.06 -10.57 -0.35
C SER A 528 109.73 -10.46 -1.17
N ALA A 529 109.14 -9.38 -0.85
CA ALA A 529 108.42 -8.39 -1.64
C ALA A 529 106.93 -8.53 -1.72
N LEU A 530 106.27 -7.69 -1.03
CA LEU A 530 105.70 -6.34 -1.25
C LEU A 530 104.44 -6.33 -2.10
N SER A 531 103.42 -5.70 -1.48
CA SER A 531 102.46 -4.75 -1.96
C SER A 531 101.39 -5.29 -2.96
N GLU A 532 100.19 -4.94 -2.93
CA GLU A 532 99.38 -3.77 -2.60
C GLU A 532 97.92 -4.15 -2.55
N LEU A 533 97.19 -3.40 -1.81
CA LEU A 533 95.75 -3.25 -1.81
C LEU A 533 95.22 -2.68 -3.18
N PRO A 534 93.91 -2.55 -3.47
CA PRO A 534 92.82 -2.25 -2.52
C PRO A 534 91.41 -2.79 -2.86
N LYS A 535 90.55 -2.66 -1.87
CA LYS A 535 89.20 -2.11 -1.75
C LYS A 535 88.09 -2.39 -2.79
N GLY A 536 86.97 -2.61 -2.23
CA GLY A 536 85.68 -2.25 -2.80
C GLY A 536 84.57 -3.23 -2.35
N ASP A 537 83.96 -2.89 -1.35
CA ASP A 537 82.58 -2.45 -1.04
C ASP A 537 81.42 -3.30 -1.59
N THR A 538 80.63 -3.61 -0.68
CA THR A 538 79.19 -3.35 -0.51
C THR A 538 78.16 -4.42 -0.83
N MET A 539 77.44 -4.63 0.21
CA MET A 539 75.97 -4.75 0.37
C MET A 539 75.26 -6.10 0.29
N ILE A 540 74.68 -6.30 1.43
CA ILE A 540 73.60 -7.18 1.83
C ILE A 540 72.31 -6.91 1.00
N PRO A 541 71.42 -7.86 0.73
CA PRO A 541 70.23 -7.89 1.57
C PRO A 541 69.70 -9.27 1.95
N GLN A 542 68.96 -9.23 3.05
CA GLN A 542 68.21 -10.31 3.66
C GLN A 542 66.94 -10.73 2.91
N PRO A 543 66.43 -11.93 3.14
CA PRO A 543 65.17 -12.41 2.60
C PRO A 543 63.99 -12.20 3.55
N PRO A 544 62.74 -12.19 3.06
CA PRO A 544 61.57 -12.11 3.90
C PRO A 544 60.93 -13.47 4.24
N CYS A 545 60.30 -13.48 5.39
CA CYS A 545 59.49 -14.58 5.92
C CYS A 545 58.17 -14.76 5.15
N PRO A 546 57.58 -15.95 5.17
CA PRO A 546 56.21 -16.14 4.72
C PRO A 546 55.22 -16.11 5.86
N SER A 547 54.08 -15.49 5.59
CA SER A 547 52.90 -15.48 6.43
C SER A 547 51.99 -16.68 6.16
N SER A 548 51.45 -17.15 7.25
CA SER A 548 50.37 -18.14 7.37
C SER A 548 49.02 -17.69 6.77
N SER A 549 48.29 -18.59 6.28
CA SER A 549 46.83 -18.71 6.48
C SER A 549 46.41 -20.18 6.50
#